data_e1ae3a5faadb3d641d5bc386909fac8a
#
_entry.id   e1ae3a5faadb3d641d5bc386909fac8a
#
_cell.length_a   1.000
_cell.length_b   1.000
_cell.length_c   1.000
_cell.angle_alpha   90.00
_cell.angle_beta   90.00
_cell.angle_gamma   90.00
#
_symmetry.space_group_name_H-M   'P 1'
#
loop_
_entity.id
_entity.type
_entity.pdbx_description
1 polymer ?
#
loop_
_entity_poly.entity_id
_entity_poly.type
_entity_poly.pdbx_seq_one_letter_code
_entity_poly.pdbx_strand_id
1 'polypeptide(L)'
;IRDKVFGVLRQLAPAKLEGRDKGDLIAVLTADIELLEVFYAHTISPICIAVIVSIVMACFMGSYAPALGLYAALAYAVIGIGVPVAAARGARKSGESFRAEFGALNGFVLDSLRGVRESLQYNDGAHRLAQINQRTDALAGQERRLKEAGGTAQAVTGAVILLLDAGMLALAGSLCMAGAIGFDGALVSVAALMSSFGPVIALANLG
;
A
#
# COMPACT_ATOMS: atom_id res chain seq x y z
N ILE A 1 3.74 1.12 -23.88
CA ILE A 1 3.15 -0.21 -23.80
C ILE A 1 1.98 -0.30 -24.79
N ARG A 2 1.00 0.62 -24.75
CA ARG A 2 -0.17 0.65 -25.65
C ARG A 2 0.24 0.54 -27.13
N ASP A 3 1.23 1.29 -27.57
CA ASP A 3 1.74 1.27 -28.94
C ASP A 3 2.27 -0.11 -29.38
N LYS A 4 2.98 -0.79 -28.49
CA LYS A 4 3.49 -2.14 -28.76
C LYS A 4 2.37 -3.17 -28.83
N VAL A 5 1.40 -3.11 -27.90
CA VAL A 5 0.25 -4.02 -27.89
C VAL A 5 -0.61 -3.80 -29.14
N PHE A 6 -0.88 -2.54 -29.49
CA PHE A 6 -1.62 -2.20 -30.71
C PHE A 6 -0.88 -2.66 -31.98
N GLY A 7 0.44 -2.51 -32.01
CA GLY A 7 1.28 -3.01 -33.11
C GLY A 7 1.17 -4.52 -33.30
N VAL A 8 1.19 -5.28 -32.22
CA VAL A 8 1.01 -6.75 -32.24
C VAL A 8 -0.40 -7.14 -32.66
N LEU A 9 -1.43 -6.47 -32.13
CA LEU A 9 -2.82 -6.72 -32.54
C LEU A 9 -3.03 -6.46 -34.03
N ARG A 10 -2.43 -5.40 -34.58
CA ARG A 10 -2.47 -5.10 -36.01
C ARG A 10 -1.80 -6.17 -36.87
N GLN A 11 -0.74 -6.80 -36.39
CA GLN A 11 -0.09 -7.91 -37.08
C GLN A 11 -0.87 -9.22 -36.99
N LEU A 12 -1.71 -9.39 -35.95
CA LEU A 12 -2.56 -10.57 -35.78
C LEU A 12 -3.91 -10.46 -36.51
N ALA A 13 -4.29 -9.27 -36.94
CA ALA A 13 -5.51 -9.01 -37.70
C ALA A 13 -5.34 -9.43 -39.19
N PRO A 14 -6.42 -9.91 -39.89
CA PRO A 14 -7.69 -10.32 -39.31
C PRO A 14 -7.71 -11.77 -38.80
N ALA A 15 -6.82 -12.64 -39.32
CA ALA A 15 -6.94 -14.11 -39.28
C ALA A 15 -6.93 -14.71 -37.85
N LYS A 16 -6.21 -14.13 -36.90
CA LYS A 16 -6.12 -14.64 -35.51
C LYS A 16 -7.05 -13.92 -34.51
N LEU A 17 -7.68 -12.85 -34.96
CA LEU A 17 -8.66 -12.10 -34.16
C LEU A 17 -10.12 -12.43 -34.53
N GLU A 18 -10.33 -13.14 -35.64
CA GLU A 18 -11.62 -13.64 -36.07
C GLU A 18 -12.16 -14.64 -35.04
N GLY A 19 -13.31 -14.31 -34.43
CA GLY A 19 -13.92 -15.15 -33.36
C GLY A 19 -13.66 -14.69 -31.94
N ARG A 20 -12.80 -13.68 -31.68
CA ARG A 20 -12.69 -13.07 -30.37
C ARG A 20 -13.66 -11.92 -30.19
N ASP A 21 -14.21 -11.79 -28.97
CA ASP A 21 -15.10 -10.68 -28.65
C ASP A 21 -14.32 -9.35 -28.74
N LYS A 22 -14.88 -8.40 -29.53
CA LYS A 22 -14.30 -7.06 -29.68
C LYS A 22 -14.25 -6.32 -28.35
N GLY A 23 -15.19 -6.60 -27.43
CA GLY A 23 -15.21 -6.05 -26.09
C GLY A 23 -14.01 -6.51 -25.25
N ASP A 24 -13.63 -7.77 -25.36
CA ASP A 24 -12.46 -8.34 -24.66
C ASP A 24 -11.14 -7.69 -25.15
N LEU A 25 -10.99 -7.49 -26.45
CA LEU A 25 -9.82 -6.81 -27.02
C LEU A 25 -9.73 -5.33 -26.60
N ILE A 26 -10.86 -4.65 -26.50
CA ILE A 26 -10.91 -3.27 -26.02
C ILE A 26 -10.59 -3.23 -24.52
N ALA A 27 -11.08 -4.17 -23.73
CA ALA A 27 -10.76 -4.28 -22.30
C ALA A 27 -9.26 -4.46 -22.07
N VAL A 28 -8.59 -5.34 -22.82
CA VAL A 28 -7.13 -5.52 -22.75
C VAL A 28 -6.40 -4.22 -23.12
N LEU A 29 -6.83 -3.51 -24.16
CA LEU A 29 -6.18 -2.26 -24.60
C LEU A 29 -6.39 -1.07 -23.66
N THR A 30 -7.45 -1.09 -22.86
CA THR A 30 -7.78 0.01 -21.94
C THR A 30 -7.54 -0.36 -20.50
N ALA A 31 -8.31 -1.27 -19.93
CA ALA A 31 -8.29 -1.57 -18.51
C ALA A 31 -7.03 -2.33 -18.07
N ASP A 32 -6.60 -3.35 -18.80
CA ASP A 32 -5.44 -4.16 -18.38
C ASP A 32 -4.12 -3.40 -18.53
N ILE A 33 -4.00 -2.57 -19.58
CA ILE A 33 -2.81 -1.72 -19.75
C ILE A 33 -2.78 -0.61 -18.71
N GLU A 34 -3.93 -0.02 -18.37
CA GLU A 34 -4.04 0.98 -17.32
C GLU A 34 -3.67 0.39 -15.94
N LEU A 35 -4.13 -0.83 -15.64
CA LEU A 35 -3.72 -1.56 -14.43
C LEU A 35 -2.22 -1.80 -14.36
N LEU A 36 -1.58 -2.15 -15.48
CA LEU A 36 -0.13 -2.28 -15.55
C LEU A 36 0.57 -0.94 -15.34
N GLU A 37 0.09 0.15 -15.95
CA GLU A 37 0.65 1.48 -15.81
C GLU A 37 0.56 1.96 -14.34
N VAL A 38 -0.59 1.77 -13.70
CA VAL A 38 -0.80 2.05 -12.28
C VAL A 38 0.13 1.20 -11.41
N PHE A 39 0.27 -0.09 -11.70
CA PHE A 39 1.18 -0.97 -10.97
C PHE A 39 2.64 -0.50 -11.07
N TYR A 40 3.12 -0.15 -12.26
CA TYR A 40 4.48 0.36 -12.44
C TYR A 40 4.69 1.69 -11.70
N ALA A 41 3.75 2.62 -11.84
CA ALA A 41 3.86 3.95 -11.23
C ALA A 41 3.77 3.91 -9.70
N HIS A 42 2.86 3.10 -9.16
CA HIS A 42 2.55 3.11 -7.72
C HIS A 42 3.21 1.98 -6.92
N THR A 43 3.80 0.98 -7.58
CA THR A 43 4.50 -0.11 -6.86
C THR A 43 5.98 -0.11 -7.13
N ILE A 44 6.40 -0.21 -8.39
CA ILE A 44 7.83 -0.34 -8.74
C ILE A 44 8.59 0.94 -8.45
N SER A 45 8.04 2.09 -8.86
CA SER A 45 8.71 3.38 -8.69
C SER A 45 8.98 3.71 -7.20
N PRO A 46 8.01 3.63 -6.26
CA PRO A 46 8.28 3.84 -4.84
C PRO A 46 9.28 2.85 -4.25
N ILE A 47 9.26 1.57 -4.68
CA ILE A 47 10.25 0.58 -4.22
C ILE A 47 11.66 0.99 -4.63
N CYS A 48 11.86 1.33 -5.92
CA CYS A 48 13.17 1.76 -6.41
C CYS A 48 13.67 3.03 -5.68
N ILE A 49 12.78 4.01 -5.49
CA ILE A 49 13.11 5.25 -4.79
C ILE A 49 13.50 4.95 -3.34
N ALA A 50 12.72 4.15 -2.62
CA ALA A 50 13.00 3.78 -1.24
C ALA A 50 14.36 3.07 -1.10
N VAL A 51 14.67 2.11 -1.99
CA VAL A 51 15.95 1.39 -1.98
C VAL A 51 17.12 2.32 -2.27
N ILE A 52 17.03 3.14 -3.32
CA ILE A 52 18.10 4.07 -3.71
C ILE A 52 18.35 5.08 -2.59
N VAL A 53 17.29 5.72 -2.07
CA VAL A 53 17.43 6.71 -0.99
C VAL A 53 18.00 6.07 0.26
N SER A 54 17.55 4.87 0.65
CA SER A 54 18.08 4.16 1.81
C SER A 54 19.57 3.86 1.68
N ILE A 55 20.03 3.41 0.51
CA ILE A 55 21.46 3.14 0.27
C ILE A 55 22.27 4.43 0.32
N VAL A 56 21.83 5.48 -0.39
CA VAL A 56 22.51 6.76 -0.44
C VAL A 56 22.64 7.37 0.96
N MET A 57 21.55 7.37 1.74
CA MET A 57 21.54 7.94 3.08
C MET A 57 22.34 7.10 4.07
N ALA A 58 22.31 5.77 3.99
CA ALA A 58 23.15 4.91 4.81
C ALA A 58 24.66 5.11 4.50
N CYS A 59 25.04 5.24 3.23
CA CYS A 59 26.40 5.56 2.83
C CYS A 59 26.82 6.97 3.30
N PHE A 60 25.92 7.94 3.18
CA PHE A 60 26.16 9.30 3.65
C PHE A 60 26.42 9.34 5.16
N MET A 61 25.56 8.74 5.97
CA MET A 61 25.77 8.66 7.43
C MET A 61 26.99 7.79 7.77
N GLY A 62 27.27 6.75 7.00
CA GLY A 62 28.45 5.91 7.12
C GLY A 62 29.77 6.62 6.85
N SER A 63 29.76 7.74 6.09
CA SER A 63 30.96 8.56 5.87
C SER A 63 31.41 9.34 7.10
N TYR A 64 30.50 9.62 8.05
CA TYR A 64 30.85 10.18 9.37
C TYR A 64 31.36 9.13 10.32
N ALA A 65 30.63 8.00 10.43
CA ALA A 65 31.08 6.81 11.16
C ALA A 65 30.38 5.56 10.61
N PRO A 66 31.09 4.45 10.39
CA PRO A 66 30.49 3.21 9.87
C PRO A 66 29.33 2.68 10.73
N ALA A 67 29.39 2.90 12.04
CA ALA A 67 28.34 2.51 12.98
C ALA A 67 27.00 3.24 12.70
N LEU A 68 27.04 4.54 12.32
CA LEU A 68 25.86 5.33 11.98
C LEU A 68 25.22 4.83 10.68
N GLY A 69 26.04 4.53 9.67
CA GLY A 69 25.56 3.98 8.40
C GLY A 69 24.91 2.60 8.56
N LEU A 70 25.53 1.72 9.36
CA LEU A 70 24.97 0.40 9.67
C LEU A 70 23.66 0.50 10.45
N TYR A 71 23.58 1.39 11.43
CA TYR A 71 22.37 1.66 12.17
C TYR A 71 21.24 2.18 11.27
N ALA A 72 21.55 3.12 10.38
CA ALA A 72 20.58 3.64 9.41
C ALA A 72 20.07 2.55 8.46
N ALA A 73 20.96 1.71 7.93
CA ALA A 73 20.57 0.58 7.09
C ALA A 73 19.63 -0.40 7.83
N LEU A 74 19.91 -0.68 9.10
CA LEU A 74 19.05 -1.50 9.95
C LEU A 74 17.70 -0.81 10.17
N ALA A 75 17.67 0.49 10.45
CA ALA A 75 16.45 1.26 10.65
C ALA A 75 15.54 1.21 9.38
N TYR A 76 16.13 1.41 8.20
CA TYR A 76 15.38 1.32 6.93
C TYR A 76 14.86 -0.10 6.67
N ALA A 77 15.63 -1.14 6.99
CA ALA A 77 15.18 -2.52 6.88
C ALA A 77 14.00 -2.83 7.83
N VAL A 78 14.06 -2.34 9.06
CA VAL A 78 12.96 -2.51 10.03
C VAL A 78 11.68 -1.85 9.54
N ILE A 79 11.76 -0.59 9.09
CA ILE A 79 10.57 0.13 8.61
C ILE A 79 10.10 -0.37 7.24
N GLY A 80 11.02 -0.62 6.29
CA GLY A 80 10.66 -0.97 4.90
C GLY A 80 10.24 -2.43 4.72
N ILE A 81 10.68 -3.34 5.58
CA ILE A 81 10.38 -4.76 5.48
C ILE A 81 9.65 -5.26 6.72
N GLY A 82 10.15 -4.96 7.91
CA GLY A 82 9.62 -5.49 9.16
C GLY A 82 8.18 -5.08 9.41
N VAL A 83 7.90 -3.79 9.32
CA VAL A 83 6.57 -3.23 9.57
C VAL A 83 5.54 -3.71 8.54
N PRO A 84 5.77 -3.64 7.21
CA PRO A 84 4.80 -4.13 6.23
C PRO A 84 4.52 -5.63 6.37
N VAL A 85 5.53 -6.45 6.62
CA VAL A 85 5.33 -7.90 6.82
C VAL A 85 4.50 -8.19 8.06
N ALA A 86 4.71 -7.46 9.15
CA ALA A 86 3.91 -7.60 10.37
C ALA A 86 2.46 -7.13 10.14
N ALA A 87 2.25 -6.00 9.48
CA ALA A 87 0.94 -5.45 9.16
C ALA A 87 0.13 -6.35 8.21
N ALA A 88 0.77 -6.86 7.15
CA ALA A 88 0.13 -7.74 6.17
C ALA A 88 -0.40 -9.04 6.78
N ARG A 89 0.29 -9.62 7.77
CA ARG A 89 -0.18 -10.82 8.47
C ARG A 89 -1.48 -10.60 9.24
N GLY A 90 -1.68 -9.40 9.79
CA GLY A 90 -2.88 -9.06 10.57
C GLY A 90 -4.08 -8.63 9.70
N ALA A 91 -3.84 -7.88 8.64
CA ALA A 91 -4.89 -7.24 7.84
C ALA A 91 -5.47 -8.12 6.73
N ARG A 92 -4.71 -9.08 6.19
CA ARG A 92 -5.09 -9.87 5.01
C ARG A 92 -6.44 -10.56 5.14
N LYS A 93 -6.65 -11.30 6.24
CA LYS A 93 -7.89 -12.06 6.46
C LYS A 93 -9.11 -11.15 6.59
N SER A 94 -8.95 -10.02 7.27
CA SER A 94 -10.03 -9.02 7.45
C SER A 94 -10.37 -8.32 6.14
N GLY A 95 -9.37 -8.01 5.30
CA GLY A 95 -9.58 -7.41 3.99
C GLY A 95 -10.27 -8.36 3.00
N GLU A 96 -9.91 -9.64 2.98
CA GLU A 96 -10.57 -10.66 2.16
C GLU A 96 -12.05 -10.83 2.55
N SER A 97 -12.34 -10.91 3.85
CA SER A 97 -13.72 -11.01 4.37
C SER A 97 -14.56 -9.78 4.00
N PHE A 98 -14.01 -8.59 4.18
CA PHE A 98 -14.68 -7.34 3.81
C PHE A 98 -15.04 -7.29 2.32
N ARG A 99 -14.10 -7.67 1.43
CA ARG A 99 -14.35 -7.68 -0.02
C ARG A 99 -15.44 -8.70 -0.41
N ALA A 100 -15.45 -9.87 0.22
CA ALA A 100 -16.45 -10.89 -0.03
C ALA A 100 -17.85 -10.41 0.39
N GLU A 101 -18.00 -9.81 1.56
CA GLU A 101 -19.28 -9.29 2.04
C GLU A 101 -19.75 -8.06 1.26
N PHE A 102 -18.81 -7.17 0.87
CA PHE A 102 -19.12 -6.06 -0.02
C PHE A 102 -19.66 -6.53 -1.38
N GLY A 103 -19.03 -7.57 -1.95
CA GLY A 103 -19.52 -8.20 -3.18
C GLY A 103 -20.91 -8.82 -3.01
N ALA A 104 -21.17 -9.49 -1.89
CA ALA A 104 -22.46 -10.08 -1.57
C ALA A 104 -23.56 -9.01 -1.37
N LEU A 105 -23.23 -7.88 -0.72
CA LEU A 105 -24.14 -6.75 -0.59
C LEU A 105 -24.49 -6.14 -1.96
N ASN A 106 -23.49 -5.90 -2.79
CA ASN A 106 -23.70 -5.36 -4.14
C ASN A 106 -24.59 -6.28 -4.99
N GLY A 107 -24.34 -7.60 -4.96
CA GLY A 107 -25.19 -8.59 -5.61
C GLY A 107 -26.64 -8.52 -5.11
N PHE A 108 -26.84 -8.46 -3.78
CA PHE A 108 -28.16 -8.37 -3.17
C PHE A 108 -28.91 -7.08 -3.55
N VAL A 109 -28.22 -5.94 -3.57
CA VAL A 109 -28.80 -4.66 -4.00
C VAL A 109 -29.21 -4.73 -5.48
N LEU A 110 -28.34 -5.28 -6.33
CA LEU A 110 -28.63 -5.42 -7.77
C LEU A 110 -29.84 -6.32 -8.02
N ASP A 111 -29.94 -7.45 -7.31
CA ASP A 111 -31.09 -8.36 -7.38
C ASP A 111 -32.37 -7.70 -6.84
N SER A 112 -32.27 -6.89 -5.79
CA SER A 112 -33.40 -6.12 -5.25
C SER A 112 -33.90 -5.07 -6.23
N LEU A 113 -32.99 -4.42 -6.98
CA LEU A 113 -33.34 -3.46 -8.03
C LEU A 113 -33.98 -4.15 -9.24
N ARG A 114 -33.47 -5.32 -9.64
CA ARG A 114 -34.07 -6.10 -10.75
C ARG A 114 -35.46 -6.63 -10.38
N GLY A 115 -35.62 -7.06 -9.13
CA GLY A 115 -36.90 -7.57 -8.60
C GLY A 115 -37.80 -6.49 -7.98
N VAL A 116 -37.60 -5.20 -8.26
CA VAL A 116 -38.35 -4.11 -7.64
C VAL A 116 -39.85 -4.18 -7.98
N ARG A 117 -40.20 -4.61 -9.20
CA ARG A 117 -41.59 -4.76 -9.67
C ARG A 117 -42.31 -5.83 -8.84
N GLU A 118 -41.68 -6.98 -8.60
CA GLU A 118 -42.17 -8.06 -7.78
C GLU A 118 -42.29 -7.63 -6.32
N SER A 119 -41.28 -6.94 -5.80
CA SER A 119 -41.31 -6.42 -4.41
C SER A 119 -42.45 -5.43 -4.17
N LEU A 120 -42.76 -4.60 -5.14
CA LEU A 120 -43.93 -3.70 -5.08
C LEU A 120 -45.25 -4.46 -5.16
N GLN A 121 -45.35 -5.47 -6.01
CA GLN A 121 -46.56 -6.28 -6.19
C GLN A 121 -46.89 -7.07 -4.93
N TYR A 122 -45.90 -7.60 -4.24
CA TYR A 122 -46.05 -8.38 -3.01
C TYR A 122 -45.94 -7.53 -1.72
N ASN A 123 -45.81 -6.21 -1.84
CA ASN A 123 -45.64 -5.26 -0.74
C ASN A 123 -44.48 -5.62 0.22
N ASP A 124 -43.38 -6.18 -0.34
CA ASP A 124 -42.19 -6.64 0.40
C ASP A 124 -41.06 -5.59 0.47
N GLY A 125 -41.30 -4.38 -0.06
CA GLY A 125 -40.28 -3.33 -0.16
C GLY A 125 -39.64 -2.91 1.17
N ALA A 126 -40.46 -2.81 2.24
CA ALA A 126 -39.99 -2.46 3.58
C ALA A 126 -39.08 -3.55 4.16
N HIS A 127 -39.38 -4.82 3.95
CA HIS A 127 -38.56 -5.94 4.39
C HIS A 127 -37.23 -6.00 3.63
N ARG A 128 -37.24 -5.80 2.32
CA ARG A 128 -36.04 -5.70 1.49
C ARG A 128 -35.13 -4.56 1.93
N LEU A 129 -35.68 -3.38 2.20
CA LEU A 129 -34.93 -2.23 2.69
C LEU A 129 -34.31 -2.53 4.06
N ALA A 130 -35.03 -3.16 4.96
CA ALA A 130 -34.51 -3.56 6.27
C ALA A 130 -33.32 -4.54 6.14
N GLN A 131 -33.41 -5.50 5.21
CA GLN A 131 -32.29 -6.42 4.93
C GLN A 131 -31.07 -5.71 4.34
N ILE A 132 -31.26 -4.74 3.43
CA ILE A 132 -30.16 -3.93 2.89
C ILE A 132 -29.49 -3.15 4.02
N ASN A 133 -30.26 -2.47 4.87
CA ASN A 133 -29.73 -1.70 5.99
C ASN A 133 -28.96 -2.59 6.97
N GLN A 134 -29.50 -3.74 7.35
CA GLN A 134 -28.83 -4.69 8.24
C GLN A 134 -27.47 -5.16 7.69
N ARG A 135 -27.40 -5.48 6.39
CA ARG A 135 -26.15 -5.88 5.73
C ARG A 135 -25.16 -4.72 5.63
N THR A 136 -25.67 -3.51 5.36
CA THR A 136 -24.85 -2.29 5.31
C THR A 136 -24.26 -1.99 6.70
N ASP A 137 -25.03 -2.10 7.77
CA ASP A 137 -24.55 -1.88 9.13
C ASP A 137 -23.50 -2.91 9.56
N ALA A 138 -23.69 -4.18 9.19
CA ALA A 138 -22.71 -5.23 9.41
C ALA A 138 -21.39 -4.94 8.66
N LEU A 139 -21.48 -4.50 7.40
CA LEU A 139 -20.33 -4.13 6.59
C LEU A 139 -19.62 -2.89 7.15
N ALA A 140 -20.35 -1.87 7.58
CA ALA A 140 -19.80 -0.68 8.23
C ALA A 140 -19.02 -1.03 9.52
N GLY A 141 -19.50 -1.99 10.28
CA GLY A 141 -18.80 -2.53 11.45
C GLY A 141 -17.46 -3.18 11.08
N GLN A 142 -17.40 -3.91 9.97
CA GLN A 142 -16.15 -4.51 9.48
C GLN A 142 -15.19 -3.47 8.91
N GLU A 143 -15.69 -2.49 8.15
CA GLU A 143 -14.90 -1.38 7.63
C GLU A 143 -14.23 -0.59 8.78
N ARG A 144 -14.98 -0.33 9.84
CA ARG A 144 -14.46 0.34 11.03
C ARG A 144 -13.29 -0.46 11.63
N ARG A 145 -13.44 -1.76 11.82
CA ARG A 145 -12.35 -2.63 12.35
C ARG A 145 -11.13 -2.63 11.44
N LEU A 146 -11.34 -2.62 10.12
CA LEU A 146 -10.25 -2.55 9.15
C LEU A 146 -9.50 -1.21 9.25
N LYS A 147 -10.23 -0.10 9.38
CA LYS A 147 -9.65 1.25 9.57
C LYS A 147 -8.93 1.38 10.92
N GLU A 148 -9.48 0.81 11.99
CA GLU A 148 -8.84 0.77 13.30
C GLU A 148 -7.55 -0.04 13.27
N ALA A 149 -7.52 -1.18 12.58
CA ALA A 149 -6.30 -1.97 12.37
C ALA A 149 -5.25 -1.20 11.56
N GLY A 150 -5.65 -0.48 10.51
CA GLY A 150 -4.76 0.40 9.74
C GLY A 150 -4.21 1.55 10.58
N GLY A 151 -5.07 2.19 11.38
CA GLY A 151 -4.66 3.26 12.30
C GLY A 151 -3.67 2.80 13.37
N THR A 152 -3.89 1.61 13.94
CA THR A 152 -2.94 1.02 14.91
C THR A 152 -1.61 0.65 14.26
N ALA A 153 -1.61 0.12 13.04
CA ALA A 153 -0.38 -0.16 12.29
C ALA A 153 0.41 1.13 12.03
N GLN A 154 -0.26 2.22 11.66
CA GLN A 154 0.38 3.51 11.45
C GLN A 154 0.94 4.11 12.75
N ALA A 155 0.20 4.00 13.86
CA ALA A 155 0.67 4.43 15.18
C ALA A 155 1.92 3.65 15.63
N VAL A 156 1.93 2.33 15.44
CA VAL A 156 3.09 1.47 15.73
C VAL A 156 4.28 1.87 14.85
N THR A 157 4.06 2.12 13.57
CA THR A 157 5.13 2.60 12.66
C THR A 157 5.73 3.91 13.16
N GLY A 158 4.89 4.88 13.54
CA GLY A 158 5.36 6.15 14.11
C GLY A 158 6.16 5.97 15.41
N ALA A 159 5.69 5.10 16.30
CA ALA A 159 6.40 4.80 17.54
C ALA A 159 7.76 4.12 17.28
N VAL A 160 7.85 3.19 16.34
CA VAL A 160 9.11 2.55 15.94
C VAL A 160 10.08 3.57 15.33
N ILE A 161 9.60 4.48 14.49
CA ILE A 161 10.44 5.57 13.94
C ILE A 161 11.02 6.42 15.06
N LEU A 162 10.19 6.87 16.01
CA LEU A 162 10.67 7.67 17.14
C LEU A 162 11.70 6.93 17.99
N LEU A 163 11.54 5.62 18.20
CA LEU A 163 12.52 4.79 18.91
C LEU A 163 13.84 4.68 18.13
N LEU A 164 13.77 4.53 16.80
CA LEU A 164 14.95 4.49 15.95
C LEU A 164 15.67 5.85 15.91
N ASP A 165 14.93 6.95 15.87
CA ASP A 165 15.51 8.30 15.96
C ASP A 165 16.18 8.55 17.30
N ALA A 166 15.53 8.15 18.40
CA ALA A 166 16.12 8.24 19.75
C ALA A 166 17.38 7.36 19.87
N GLY A 167 17.36 6.17 19.30
CA GLY A 167 18.52 5.29 19.24
C GLY A 167 19.68 5.88 18.43
N MET A 168 19.37 6.52 17.28
CA MET A 168 20.35 7.24 16.47
C MET A 168 20.97 8.41 17.25
N LEU A 169 20.14 9.17 17.96
CA LEU A 169 20.60 10.27 18.81
C LEU A 169 21.55 9.77 19.92
N ALA A 170 21.19 8.68 20.59
CA ALA A 170 22.02 8.08 21.63
C ALA A 170 23.36 7.56 21.05
N LEU A 171 23.33 6.89 19.89
CA LEU A 171 24.51 6.39 19.22
C LEU A 171 25.42 7.54 18.74
N ALA A 172 24.87 8.52 18.05
CA ALA A 172 25.62 9.68 17.57
C ALA A 172 26.19 10.51 18.74
N GLY A 173 25.42 10.67 19.82
CA GLY A 173 25.88 11.34 21.04
C GLY A 173 27.02 10.59 21.71
N SER A 174 26.97 9.27 21.81
CA SER A 174 28.05 8.46 22.39
C SER A 174 29.35 8.54 21.58
N LEU A 175 29.24 8.51 20.24
CA LEU A 175 30.39 8.66 19.34
C LEU A 175 30.99 10.08 19.40
N CYS A 176 30.14 11.09 19.55
CA CYS A 176 30.59 12.48 19.74
C CYS A 176 31.33 12.63 21.08
N MET A 177 30.81 12.08 22.19
CA MET A 177 31.47 12.11 23.49
C MET A 177 32.79 11.30 23.50
N ALA A 178 32.89 10.23 22.72
CA ALA A 178 34.11 9.47 22.52
C ALA A 178 35.12 10.17 21.60
N GLY A 179 34.77 11.34 21.02
CA GLY A 179 35.62 12.07 20.09
C GLY A 179 35.81 11.42 18.72
N ALA A 180 34.96 10.41 18.39
CA ALA A 180 35.03 9.73 17.11
C ALA A 180 34.42 10.55 15.96
N ILE A 181 33.43 11.41 16.27
CA ILE A 181 32.79 12.34 15.32
C ILE A 181 32.63 13.73 15.95
N GLY A 182 32.60 14.77 15.13
CA GLY A 182 32.29 16.13 15.59
C GLY A 182 30.82 16.29 15.93
N PHE A 183 30.49 17.35 16.67
CA PHE A 183 29.09 17.70 17.00
C PHE A 183 28.21 17.94 15.73
N ASP A 184 28.80 18.55 14.72
CA ASP A 184 28.21 18.76 13.41
C ASP A 184 27.83 17.43 12.73
N GLY A 185 28.73 16.45 12.73
CA GLY A 185 28.50 15.11 12.20
C GLY A 185 27.39 14.37 12.95
N ALA A 186 27.33 14.49 14.28
CA ALA A 186 26.27 13.92 15.09
C ALA A 186 24.92 14.54 14.76
N LEU A 187 24.83 15.87 14.72
CA LEU A 187 23.60 16.60 14.42
C LEU A 187 23.07 16.29 13.00
N VAL A 188 23.97 16.33 12.01
CA VAL A 188 23.61 16.06 10.61
C VAL A 188 23.12 14.62 10.45
N SER A 189 23.75 13.63 11.09
CA SER A 189 23.34 12.23 10.99
C SER A 189 21.96 11.98 11.58
N VAL A 190 21.62 12.60 12.73
CA VAL A 190 20.28 12.51 13.32
C VAL A 190 19.24 13.18 12.42
N ALA A 191 19.50 14.41 11.98
CA ALA A 191 18.58 15.13 11.09
C ALA A 191 18.38 14.40 9.75
N ALA A 192 19.45 13.81 9.21
CA ALA A 192 19.40 13.02 7.98
C ALA A 192 18.52 11.78 8.13
N LEU A 193 18.62 11.03 9.25
CA LEU A 193 17.77 9.88 9.50
C LEU A 193 16.29 10.30 9.61
N MET A 194 16.00 11.29 10.47
CA MET A 194 14.64 11.79 10.69
C MET A 194 13.95 12.24 9.39
N SER A 195 14.69 12.90 8.48
CA SER A 195 14.15 13.40 7.22
C SER A 195 14.01 12.34 6.11
N SER A 196 14.71 11.22 6.22
CA SER A 196 14.83 10.23 5.14
C SER A 196 13.86 9.05 5.20
N PHE A 197 13.03 8.96 6.24
CA PHE A 197 12.02 7.89 6.33
C PHE A 197 10.86 8.03 5.34
N GLY A 198 10.61 9.21 4.75
CA GLY A 198 9.48 9.46 3.84
C GLY A 198 9.30 8.41 2.75
N PRO A 199 10.30 8.13 1.91
CA PRO A 199 10.21 7.11 0.86
C PRO A 199 9.98 5.70 1.40
N VAL A 200 10.54 5.37 2.57
CA VAL A 200 10.38 4.05 3.20
C VAL A 200 8.99 3.87 3.79
N ILE A 201 8.42 4.93 4.39
CA ILE A 201 7.03 4.95 4.86
C ILE A 201 6.06 4.83 3.67
N ALA A 202 6.33 5.52 2.56
CA ALA A 202 5.53 5.38 1.34
C ALA A 202 5.50 3.93 0.85
N LEU A 203 6.63 3.22 0.91
CA LEU A 203 6.71 1.79 0.60
C LEU A 203 5.89 0.95 1.60
N ALA A 204 5.95 1.24 2.89
CA ALA A 204 5.21 0.52 3.92
C ALA A 204 3.68 0.65 3.77
N ASN A 205 3.19 1.73 3.16
CA ASN A 205 1.77 2.01 2.92
C ASN A 205 1.25 1.44 1.58
N LEU A 206 2.06 0.73 0.81
CA LEU A 206 1.64 0.10 -0.46
C LEU A 206 0.93 -1.25 -0.27
N GLY A 207 0.83 -1.78 0.96
CA GLY A 207 0.27 -3.09 1.29
C GLY A 207 -1.24 -3.11 1.55
#